data_8af14f9269c3087b80530e52ceff5c7e
#
_entry.id   8af14f9269c3087b80530e52ceff5c7e
#
_cell.length_a   1.000
_cell.length_b   1.000
_cell.length_c   1.000
_cell.angle_alpha   90.00
_cell.angle_beta   90.00
_cell.angle_gamma   90.00
#
_symmetry.space_group_name_H-M   'P 1'
#
loop_
_entity.id
_entity.type
_entity.pdbx_description
1 polymer ?
#
loop_
_entity_poly.entity_id
_entity_poly.type
_entity_poly.pdbx_seq_one_letter_code
_entity_poly.pdbx_strand_id
1 'polypeptide(L)'
;VQFGVDIFEELKRLGFNEFYVPEAVVFEIEKLIKREKGSNRTAAKVARSMMERCMRIAGKGPADDVILRLAKEMGAAVLTNDIGLKRRLAESGIQTISLRQKNKLDFV
;
A
#
# COMPACT_ATOMS: atom_id res chain seq x y z
N VAL A 1 4.12 -3.96 -10.65
CA VAL A 1 3.40 -4.14 -11.90
C VAL A 1 4.26 -3.76 -13.09
N GLN A 2 4.91 -2.59 -13.05
CA GLN A 2 5.82 -2.16 -14.11
C GLN A 2 6.94 -3.15 -14.40
N PHE A 3 7.28 -3.98 -13.43
CA PHE A 3 8.41 -4.91 -13.52
C PHE A 3 7.93 -6.35 -13.61
N GLY A 4 6.66 -6.54 -13.95
CA GLY A 4 6.10 -7.87 -14.10
C GLY A 4 5.79 -8.59 -12.80
N VAL A 5 5.87 -7.89 -11.66
CA VAL A 5 5.53 -8.51 -10.38
C VAL A 5 4.02 -8.50 -10.16
N ASP A 6 3.49 -9.64 -9.77
CA ASP A 6 2.11 -9.74 -9.31
C ASP A 6 2.10 -9.53 -7.80
N ILE A 7 1.70 -8.34 -7.38
CA ILE A 7 1.72 -7.94 -5.97
C ILE A 7 0.93 -8.93 -5.11
N PHE A 8 -0.25 -9.33 -5.55
CA PHE A 8 -1.11 -10.20 -4.75
C PHE A 8 -0.56 -11.63 -4.65
N GLU A 9 0.03 -12.13 -5.73
CA GLU A 9 0.69 -13.43 -5.69
C GLU A 9 1.90 -13.42 -4.76
N GLU A 10 2.69 -12.33 -4.79
CA GLU A 10 3.82 -12.19 -3.89
C GLU A 10 3.38 -12.08 -2.43
N LEU A 11 2.28 -11.36 -2.15
CA LEU A 11 1.74 -11.28 -0.79
C LEU A 11 1.25 -12.65 -0.31
N LYS A 12 0.62 -13.43 -1.19
CA LYS A 12 0.21 -14.80 -0.86
C LYS A 12 1.42 -15.68 -0.55
N ARG A 13 2.49 -15.53 -1.32
CA ARG A 13 3.74 -16.26 -1.07
C ARG A 13 4.28 -15.96 0.33
N LEU A 14 4.14 -14.71 0.79
CA LEU A 14 4.57 -14.31 2.13
C LEU A 14 3.58 -14.69 3.23
N GLY A 15 2.44 -15.28 2.88
CA GLY A 15 1.48 -15.79 3.83
C GLY A 15 0.24 -14.91 4.04
N PHE A 16 0.02 -13.91 3.21
CA PHE A 16 -1.12 -13.00 3.34
C PHE A 16 -2.21 -13.32 2.32
N ASN A 17 -3.46 -13.42 2.78
CA ASN A 17 -4.61 -13.70 1.92
C ASN A 17 -5.76 -12.72 2.09
N GLU A 18 -5.66 -11.77 2.99
CA GLU A 18 -6.66 -10.72 3.17
C GLU A 18 -5.99 -9.37 2.94
N PHE A 19 -6.55 -8.58 2.04
CA PHE A 19 -5.95 -7.32 1.61
C PHE A 19 -6.91 -6.18 1.86
N TYR A 20 -6.42 -5.14 2.53
CA TYR A 20 -7.22 -3.99 2.93
C TYR A 20 -6.59 -2.70 2.42
N VAL A 21 -7.44 -1.74 2.10
CA VAL A 21 -6.98 -0.41 1.73
C VAL A 21 -7.85 0.64 2.46
N PRO A 22 -7.22 1.57 3.19
CA PRO A 22 -7.99 2.66 3.80
C PRO A 22 -8.57 3.59 2.74
N GLU A 23 -9.78 4.09 2.97
CA GLU A 23 -10.40 5.04 2.06
C GLU A 23 -9.54 6.28 1.85
N ALA A 24 -8.82 6.72 2.88
CA ALA A 24 -7.92 7.86 2.77
C ALA A 24 -6.87 7.64 1.67
N VAL A 25 -6.37 6.40 1.53
CA VAL A 25 -5.40 6.06 0.48
C VAL A 25 -6.06 6.08 -0.89
N VAL A 26 -7.27 5.56 -1.00
CA VAL A 26 -8.02 5.58 -2.27
C VAL A 26 -8.21 7.02 -2.73
N PHE A 27 -8.61 7.92 -1.83
CA PHE A 27 -8.82 9.33 -2.16
C PHE A 27 -7.52 10.02 -2.60
N GLU A 28 -6.40 9.70 -1.94
CA GLU A 28 -5.09 10.24 -2.34
C GLU A 28 -4.72 9.80 -3.76
N ILE A 29 -4.93 8.54 -4.08
CA ILE A 29 -4.64 8.01 -5.41
C ILE A 29 -5.56 8.67 -6.46
N GLU A 30 -6.82 8.85 -6.14
CA GLU A 30 -7.76 9.51 -7.06
C GLU A 30 -7.37 10.96 -7.32
N LYS A 31 -6.85 11.66 -6.32
CA LYS A 31 -6.31 13.01 -6.49
C LYS A 31 -5.09 13.00 -7.41
N LEU A 32 -4.22 12.01 -7.24
CA LEU A 32 -3.04 11.87 -8.10
C LEU A 32 -3.44 11.66 -9.56
N ILE A 33 -4.45 10.84 -9.82
CA ILE A 33 -4.94 10.60 -11.18
C ILE A 33 -5.40 11.91 -11.83
N LYS A 34 -6.05 12.78 -11.07
CA LYS A 34 -6.52 14.07 -11.57
C LYS A 34 -5.40 15.09 -11.78
N ARG A 35 -4.39 15.05 -10.91
CA ARG A 35 -3.32 16.06 -10.89
C ARG A 35 -2.15 15.71 -11.79
N GLU A 36 -1.77 14.44 -11.82
CA GLU A 36 -0.57 13.99 -12.53
C GLU A 36 -0.83 13.72 -14.00
N LYS A 37 0.26 13.67 -14.77
CA LYS A 37 0.23 13.39 -16.21
C LYS A 37 1.28 12.36 -16.56
N GLY A 38 1.17 11.78 -17.76
CA GLY A 38 2.16 10.85 -18.28
C GLY A 38 2.28 9.59 -17.45
N SER A 39 3.50 9.14 -17.22
CA SER A 39 3.76 7.89 -16.52
C SER A 39 3.30 7.91 -15.07
N ASN A 40 3.34 9.07 -14.41
CA ASN A 40 2.85 9.21 -13.04
C ASN A 40 1.35 8.96 -12.96
N ARG A 41 0.60 9.48 -13.92
CA ARG A 41 -0.83 9.24 -13.98
C ARG A 41 -1.15 7.78 -14.27
N THR A 42 -0.41 7.17 -15.18
CA THR A 42 -0.57 5.76 -15.50
C THR A 42 -0.30 4.89 -14.29
N ALA A 43 0.77 5.17 -13.55
CA ALA A 43 1.09 4.43 -12.32
C ALA A 43 -0.02 4.57 -11.27
N ALA A 44 -0.58 5.77 -11.12
CA ALA A 44 -1.68 5.99 -10.18
C ALA A 44 -2.94 5.22 -10.60
N LYS A 45 -3.24 5.15 -11.89
CA LYS A 45 -4.37 4.37 -12.41
C LYS A 45 -4.18 2.88 -12.16
N VAL A 46 -2.98 2.37 -12.33
CA VAL A 46 -2.67 0.96 -12.03
C VAL A 46 -2.89 0.70 -10.54
N ALA A 47 -2.38 1.55 -9.68
CA ALA A 47 -2.57 1.42 -8.23
C ALA A 47 -4.06 1.43 -7.87
N ARG A 48 -4.83 2.35 -8.49
CA ARG A 48 -6.28 2.43 -8.25
C ARG A 48 -6.99 1.15 -8.66
N SER A 49 -6.59 0.58 -9.79
CA SER A 49 -7.13 -0.69 -10.27
C SER A 49 -6.87 -1.82 -9.29
N MET A 50 -5.66 -1.88 -8.72
CA MET A 50 -5.30 -2.89 -7.74
C MET A 50 -6.13 -2.77 -6.46
N MET A 51 -6.51 -1.56 -6.09
CA MET A 51 -7.34 -1.34 -4.90
C MET A 51 -8.74 -1.95 -4.99
N GLU A 52 -9.22 -2.23 -6.21
CA GLU A 52 -10.49 -2.92 -6.38
C GLU A 52 -10.46 -4.35 -5.82
N ARG A 53 -9.28 -4.92 -5.68
CA ARG A 53 -9.10 -6.28 -5.13
C ARG A 53 -8.94 -6.26 -3.61
N CYS A 54 -9.01 -5.09 -2.99
CA CYS A 54 -8.85 -4.93 -1.55
C CYS A 54 -10.17 -4.55 -0.90
N MET A 55 -10.34 -4.92 0.35
CA MET A 55 -11.47 -4.44 1.14
C MET A 55 -11.19 -3.01 1.60
N ARG A 56 -12.14 -2.12 1.38
CA ARG A 56 -12.02 -0.74 1.84
C ARG A 56 -12.32 -0.64 3.32
N ILE A 57 -11.51 0.13 4.03
CA ILE A 57 -11.70 0.40 5.45
C ILE A 57 -11.87 1.90 5.64
N ALA A 58 -12.90 2.29 6.37
CA ALA A 58 -13.13 3.68 6.71
C ALA A 58 -12.04 4.21 7.64
N GLY A 59 -11.72 5.48 7.50
CA GLY A 59 -10.76 6.15 8.37
C GLY A 59 -10.59 7.58 7.90
N LYS A 60 -10.57 8.51 8.83
CA LYS A 60 -10.44 9.94 8.54
C LYS A 60 -9.07 10.45 8.95
N GLY A 61 -8.54 11.39 8.18
CA GLY A 61 -7.29 12.04 8.45
C GLY A 61 -6.25 11.79 7.38
N PRO A 62 -5.02 12.27 7.58
CA PRO A 62 -3.93 12.03 6.64
C PRO A 62 -3.70 10.53 6.45
N ALA A 63 -3.41 10.14 5.21
CA ALA A 63 -3.31 8.71 4.84
C ALA A 63 -2.31 7.94 5.72
N ASP A 64 -1.13 8.50 5.95
CA ASP A 64 -0.10 7.81 6.74
C ASP A 64 -0.55 7.58 8.18
N ASP A 65 -1.24 8.56 8.77
CA ASP A 65 -1.76 8.43 10.13
C ASP A 65 -2.83 7.36 10.21
N VAL A 66 -3.70 7.31 9.21
CA VAL A 66 -4.77 6.30 9.13
C VAL A 66 -4.17 4.91 8.98
N ILE A 67 -3.18 4.75 8.10
CA ILE A 67 -2.49 3.46 7.91
C ILE A 67 -1.89 2.98 9.22
N LEU A 68 -1.17 3.86 9.91
CA LEU A 68 -0.50 3.51 11.17
C LEU A 68 -1.51 3.04 12.21
N ARG A 69 -2.60 3.81 12.39
CA ARG A 69 -3.64 3.49 13.36
C ARG A 69 -4.32 2.16 13.05
N LEU A 70 -4.74 1.97 11.80
CA LEU A 70 -5.45 0.76 11.40
C LEU A 70 -4.55 -0.48 11.49
N ALA A 71 -3.29 -0.36 11.10
CA ALA A 71 -2.35 -1.48 11.21
C ALA A 71 -2.19 -1.93 12.66
N LYS A 72 -2.12 -0.99 13.59
CA LYS A 72 -2.04 -1.31 15.02
C LYS A 72 -3.32 -2.00 15.50
N GLU A 73 -4.46 -1.44 15.14
CA GLU A 73 -5.76 -1.98 15.58
C GLU A 73 -6.01 -3.39 15.04
N MET A 74 -5.60 -3.64 13.82
CA MET A 74 -5.86 -4.91 13.15
C MET A 74 -4.75 -5.94 13.35
N GLY A 75 -3.61 -5.53 13.88
CA GLY A 75 -2.44 -6.40 13.92
C GLY A 75 -1.95 -6.75 12.52
N ALA A 76 -2.08 -5.84 11.58
CA ALA A 76 -1.79 -6.09 10.17
C ALA A 76 -0.39 -5.62 9.79
N ALA A 77 0.17 -6.25 8.74
CA ALA A 77 1.38 -5.76 8.09
C ALA A 77 1.01 -4.70 7.05
N VAL A 78 1.95 -3.84 6.72
CA VAL A 78 1.73 -2.76 5.75
C VAL A 78 2.68 -2.92 4.56
N LEU A 79 2.13 -2.87 3.37
CA LEU A 79 2.91 -2.86 2.14
C LEU A 79 3.13 -1.42 1.70
N THR A 80 4.36 -0.98 1.70
CA THR A 80 4.72 0.37 1.25
C THR A 80 6.18 0.44 0.84
N ASN A 81 6.49 1.34 -0.09
CA ASN A 81 7.87 1.69 -0.45
C ASN A 81 8.26 3.08 0.05
N ASP A 82 7.35 3.79 0.69
CA ASP A 82 7.61 5.12 1.21
C ASP A 82 8.57 5.06 2.41
N ILE A 83 9.70 5.73 2.29
CA ILE A 83 10.76 5.68 3.32
C ILE A 83 10.29 6.28 4.64
N GLY A 84 9.57 7.40 4.58
CA GLY A 84 9.06 8.06 5.78
C GLY A 84 8.05 7.20 6.52
N LEU A 85 7.14 6.58 5.79
CA LEU A 85 6.15 5.69 6.37
C LEU A 85 6.80 4.44 6.94
N LYS A 86 7.76 3.84 6.25
CA LYS A 86 8.51 2.68 6.75
C LYS A 86 9.12 2.97 8.11
N ARG A 87 9.72 4.15 8.27
CA ARG A 87 10.35 4.56 9.53
C ARG A 87 9.32 4.64 10.65
N ARG A 88 8.18 5.27 10.39
CA ARG A 88 7.11 5.37 11.38
C ARG A 88 6.56 4.01 11.78
N LEU A 89 6.39 3.12 10.82
CA LEU A 89 5.91 1.76 11.07
C LEU A 89 6.90 0.97 11.91
N ALA A 90 8.18 1.06 11.58
CA ALA A 90 9.23 0.38 12.35
C ALA A 90 9.28 0.87 13.79
N GLU A 91 9.19 2.17 13.99
CA GLU A 91 9.17 2.77 15.33
C GLU A 91 7.96 2.33 16.15
N SER A 92 6.89 1.97 15.48
CA SER A 92 5.65 1.50 16.12
C SER A 92 5.58 -0.02 16.23
N GLY A 93 6.61 -0.73 15.79
CA GLY A 93 6.64 -2.20 15.86
C GLY A 93 5.72 -2.88 14.86
N ILE A 94 5.34 -2.20 13.79
CA ILE A 94 4.45 -2.74 12.77
C ILE A 94 5.28 -3.39 11.67
N GLN A 95 4.94 -4.62 11.31
CA GLN A 95 5.61 -5.35 10.25
C GLN A 95 5.39 -4.66 8.90
N THR A 96 6.45 -4.49 8.13
CA THR A 96 6.40 -3.80 6.85
C THR A 96 6.92 -4.70 5.73
N ILE A 97 6.27 -4.60 4.58
CA ILE A 97 6.65 -5.32 3.37
C ILE A 97 6.95 -4.27 2.31
N SER A 98 7.99 -4.48 1.52
CA SER A 98 8.28 -3.58 0.42
C SER A 98 8.83 -4.33 -0.78
N LEU A 99 8.85 -3.65 -1.93
CA LEU A 99 9.38 -4.19 -3.16
C LEU A 99 10.91 -4.22 -3.09
N ARG A 100 11.49 -5.38 -3.39
CA ARG A 100 12.94 -5.58 -3.46
C ARG A 100 13.29 -6.07 -4.85
N GLN A 101 14.42 -5.57 -5.38
CA GLN A 101 14.96 -6.04 -6.66
C GLN A 101 13.96 -6.00 -7.82
N LYS A 102 13.02 -5.06 -7.80
CA LYS A 102 12.06 -4.80 -8.88
C LYS A 102 10.98 -5.87 -9.09
N ASN A 103 11.18 -7.10 -8.63
CA ASN A 103 10.25 -8.18 -8.95
C ASN A 103 9.87 -9.05 -7.76
N LYS A 104 10.17 -8.61 -6.56
CA LYS A 104 9.94 -9.43 -5.36
C LYS A 104 9.52 -8.57 -4.20
N LEU A 105 8.52 -9.03 -3.45
CA LEU A 105 8.16 -8.41 -2.17
C LEU A 105 8.85 -9.17 -1.05
N ASP A 106 9.25 -8.45 -0.02
CA ASP A 106 9.85 -9.06 1.15
C ASP A 106 9.64 -8.20 2.37
N PHE A 107 9.82 -8.82 3.54
CA PHE A 107 9.75 -8.10 4.81
C PHE A 107 10.94 -7.15 4.95
N VAL A 108 10.69 -6.04 5.57
CA VAL A 108 11.72 -5.03 5.83
C VAL A 108 12.38 -5.29 7.17
#